data_925fa8c1f6a19c9996979a559ad021d4
#
_entry.id   925fa8c1f6a19c9996979a559ad021d4
#
_cell.length_a   1.000
_cell.length_b   1.000
_cell.length_c   1.000
_cell.angle_alpha   90.00
_cell.angle_beta   90.00
_cell.angle_gamma   90.00
#
_symmetry.space_group_name_H-M   'P 1'
#
loop_
_entity.id
_entity.type
_entity.pdbx_description
1 polymer ?
#
loop_
_entity_poly.entity_id
_entity_poly.type
_entity_poly.pdbx_seq_one_letter_code
_entity_poly.pdbx_strand_id
1 'polypeptide(L)'
;MADKVLVAMSGGVDSSVSVKLLLDEGYDVAGATMRLYSNEDIGLDKTRTCCSLNDVEDARFVAFKLGIDFHVFNFSDDFKHYVIDNFVDTYLAGGTPNPCIECNKHLKFAKFYERAKLLGFDHIATGHYAAREYDANSGRWLLKRSPDRSKDQSYVLYSMTQEQLAHTLFPVGEMHKDKIRDIAEENKLINADKPDSQDICFIPDGDYAGFITKRCGEQQSGDIVLSDGTKLGKHKGLIHYTIGQRKGVGISYSEPLFVITKDMEHNRLIMGKADEVYSDSLVAGDVNFIPFDTLTEPITCTAQTRYHQKDAECTVSPMNDGKVLVTFKEPHKAISKGQAVVFYNGEYVIGGGTIL
;
A
#
# COMPACT_ATOMS: atom_id res chain seq x y z
N MET A 1 -18.56 -10.32 28.71
CA MET A 1 -19.14 -10.54 27.37
C MET A 1 -17.94 -10.71 26.46
N ALA A 2 -18.04 -11.50 25.40
CA ALA A 2 -16.97 -11.60 24.40
C ALA A 2 -16.82 -10.24 23.68
N ASP A 3 -15.59 -9.84 23.37
CA ASP A 3 -15.35 -8.63 22.60
C ASP A 3 -15.88 -8.81 21.18
N LYS A 4 -16.48 -7.75 20.64
CA LYS A 4 -17.10 -7.72 19.32
C LYS A 4 -16.11 -7.28 18.25
N VAL A 5 -15.98 -8.08 17.20
CA VAL A 5 -15.02 -7.83 16.12
C VAL A 5 -15.72 -7.76 14.76
N LEU A 6 -15.51 -6.66 14.04
CA LEU A 6 -15.93 -6.52 12.65
C LEU A 6 -14.77 -6.83 11.70
N VAL A 7 -14.89 -7.92 10.93
CA VAL A 7 -13.84 -8.37 10.01
C VAL A 7 -14.05 -7.76 8.62
N ALA A 8 -13.02 -7.08 8.09
CA ALA A 8 -13.01 -6.61 6.71
C ALA A 8 -12.80 -7.80 5.75
N MET A 9 -13.87 -8.24 5.09
CA MET A 9 -13.88 -9.38 4.19
C MET A 9 -13.81 -8.92 2.74
N SER A 10 -12.71 -9.26 2.06
CA SER A 10 -12.48 -8.93 0.64
C SER A 10 -12.93 -10.02 -0.33
N GLY A 11 -13.50 -11.13 0.17
CA GLY A 11 -13.75 -12.34 -0.63
C GLY A 11 -12.50 -13.19 -0.90
N GLY A 12 -11.33 -12.79 -0.37
CA GLY A 12 -10.08 -13.56 -0.42
C GLY A 12 -9.93 -14.53 0.76
N VAL A 13 -9.01 -15.51 0.62
CA VAL A 13 -8.77 -16.57 1.61
C VAL A 13 -8.33 -16.01 2.97
N ASP A 14 -7.44 -15.01 2.98
CA ASP A 14 -6.85 -14.47 4.22
C ASP A 14 -7.91 -13.85 5.14
N SER A 15 -8.82 -13.05 4.59
CA SER A 15 -9.91 -12.45 5.35
C SER A 15 -10.92 -13.49 5.84
N SER A 16 -11.14 -14.56 5.07
CA SER A 16 -12.04 -15.65 5.45
C SER A 16 -11.48 -16.50 6.59
N VAL A 17 -10.18 -16.80 6.53
CA VAL A 17 -9.48 -17.51 7.63
C VAL A 17 -9.41 -16.63 8.87
N SER A 18 -9.24 -15.31 8.71
CA SER A 18 -9.28 -14.39 9.85
C SER A 18 -10.59 -14.48 10.65
N VAL A 19 -11.74 -14.61 9.97
CA VAL A 19 -13.03 -14.84 10.63
C VAL A 19 -13.00 -16.15 11.43
N LYS A 20 -12.53 -17.24 10.80
CA LYS A 20 -12.50 -18.56 11.47
C LYS A 20 -11.62 -18.54 12.71
N LEU A 21 -10.43 -17.95 12.64
CA LEU A 21 -9.51 -17.86 13.78
C LEU A 21 -10.12 -17.08 14.95
N LEU A 22 -10.75 -15.93 14.68
CA LEU A 22 -11.40 -15.13 15.72
C LEU A 22 -12.60 -15.85 16.37
N LEU A 23 -13.38 -16.60 15.61
CA LEU A 23 -14.44 -17.45 16.16
C LEU A 23 -13.88 -18.54 17.09
N ASP A 24 -12.75 -19.17 16.69
CA ASP A 24 -12.07 -20.18 17.51
C ASP A 24 -11.48 -19.60 18.81
N GLU A 25 -11.08 -18.33 18.78
CA GLU A 25 -10.62 -17.58 19.95
C GLU A 25 -11.78 -17.08 20.85
N GLY A 26 -13.03 -17.24 20.41
CA GLY A 26 -14.23 -16.93 21.21
C GLY A 26 -14.73 -15.49 21.11
N TYR A 27 -14.30 -14.74 20.07
CA TYR A 27 -14.86 -13.42 19.79
C TYR A 27 -16.29 -13.50 19.24
N ASP A 28 -17.06 -12.42 19.47
CA ASP A 28 -18.35 -12.17 18.80
C ASP A 28 -18.07 -11.50 17.46
N VAL A 29 -18.13 -12.26 16.35
CA VAL A 29 -17.62 -11.85 15.04
C VAL A 29 -18.75 -11.53 14.07
N ALA A 30 -18.63 -10.39 13.38
CA ALA A 30 -19.39 -10.10 12.17
C ALA A 30 -18.44 -9.78 11.00
N GLY A 31 -18.88 -10.04 9.77
CA GLY A 31 -18.16 -9.72 8.55
C GLY A 31 -18.69 -8.46 7.88
N ALA A 32 -17.83 -7.74 7.18
CA ALA A 32 -18.26 -6.65 6.31
C ALA A 32 -17.37 -6.51 5.08
N THR A 33 -17.98 -6.29 3.92
CA THR A 33 -17.27 -5.93 2.69
C THR A 33 -17.42 -4.43 2.41
N MET A 34 -16.31 -3.81 2.04
CA MET A 34 -16.27 -2.42 1.57
C MET A 34 -16.45 -2.41 0.06
N ARG A 35 -17.54 -1.83 -0.43
CA ARG A 35 -17.69 -1.51 -1.85
C ARG A 35 -16.93 -0.22 -2.15
N LEU A 36 -15.79 -0.34 -2.85
CA LEU A 36 -14.83 0.73 -3.05
C LEU A 36 -15.05 1.48 -4.38
N TYR A 37 -15.56 0.80 -5.42
CA TYR A 37 -15.81 1.38 -6.75
C TYR A 37 -16.83 0.55 -7.51
N SER A 38 -17.39 1.14 -8.56
CA SER A 38 -18.19 0.45 -9.58
C SER A 38 -17.35 0.20 -10.84
N ASN A 39 -17.82 -0.66 -11.73
CA ASN A 39 -17.18 -0.88 -13.02
C ASN A 39 -17.10 0.41 -13.85
N GLU A 40 -18.11 1.28 -13.73
CA GLU A 40 -18.17 2.59 -14.39
C GLU A 40 -17.06 3.51 -13.87
N ASP A 41 -16.79 3.50 -12.56
CA ASP A 41 -15.74 4.31 -11.93
C ASP A 41 -14.34 3.98 -12.45
N ILE A 42 -14.10 2.75 -12.88
CA ILE A 42 -12.79 2.28 -13.35
C ILE A 42 -12.73 2.10 -14.87
N GLY A 43 -13.82 2.42 -15.59
CA GLY A 43 -13.88 2.38 -17.05
C GLY A 43 -13.79 0.98 -17.66
N LEU A 44 -14.22 -0.05 -16.93
CA LEU A 44 -14.29 -1.42 -17.40
C LEU A 44 -15.73 -1.80 -17.77
N ASP A 45 -15.89 -2.51 -18.90
CA ASP A 45 -17.14 -3.18 -19.25
C ASP A 45 -17.47 -4.26 -18.24
N LYS A 46 -18.76 -4.55 -18.05
CA LYS A 46 -19.43 -5.30 -16.96
C LYS A 46 -18.90 -6.72 -16.60
N THR A 47 -17.75 -7.15 -17.09
CA THR A 47 -17.37 -8.57 -17.04
C THR A 47 -16.10 -8.93 -16.23
N ARG A 48 -15.28 -8.00 -15.75
CA ARG A 48 -14.03 -8.35 -15.06
C ARG A 48 -13.60 -7.32 -13.99
N THR A 49 -13.97 -7.53 -12.73
CA THR A 49 -13.41 -6.74 -11.61
C THR A 49 -13.18 -7.55 -10.34
N CYS A 50 -12.04 -7.26 -9.65
CA CYS A 50 -11.63 -7.92 -8.40
C CYS A 50 -12.40 -7.46 -7.14
N CYS A 51 -13.17 -6.37 -7.16
CA CYS A 51 -14.23 -6.08 -6.18
C CYS A 51 -15.58 -6.27 -6.87
N SER A 52 -15.66 -7.33 -7.65
CA SER A 52 -16.85 -7.71 -8.40
C SER A 52 -17.97 -8.08 -7.43
N LEU A 53 -19.19 -8.08 -7.93
CA LEU A 53 -20.32 -8.72 -7.25
C LEU A 53 -19.92 -10.10 -6.72
N ASN A 54 -19.05 -10.83 -7.43
CA ASN A 54 -18.55 -12.15 -7.05
C ASN A 54 -17.73 -12.11 -5.74
N ASP A 55 -16.89 -11.11 -5.50
CA ASP A 55 -16.12 -11.05 -4.25
C ASP A 55 -17.00 -10.74 -3.04
N VAL A 56 -18.03 -9.89 -3.22
CA VAL A 56 -19.05 -9.64 -2.21
C VAL A 56 -19.86 -10.91 -1.95
N GLU A 57 -20.22 -11.66 -2.99
CA GLU A 57 -20.94 -12.93 -2.89
C GLU A 57 -20.08 -14.00 -2.21
N ASP A 58 -18.79 -14.12 -2.55
CA ASP A 58 -17.85 -15.03 -1.91
C ASP A 58 -17.74 -14.73 -0.42
N ALA A 59 -17.56 -13.45 -0.05
CA ALA A 59 -17.50 -13.02 1.35
C ALA A 59 -18.80 -13.31 2.09
N ARG A 60 -19.95 -13.04 1.47
CA ARG A 60 -21.27 -13.34 2.03
C ARG A 60 -21.49 -14.84 2.24
N PHE A 61 -21.07 -15.65 1.27
CA PHE A 61 -21.17 -17.10 1.36
C PHE A 61 -20.31 -17.65 2.49
N VAL A 62 -19.08 -17.16 2.66
CA VAL A 62 -18.22 -17.53 3.79
C VAL A 62 -18.86 -17.11 5.12
N ALA A 63 -19.38 -15.90 5.23
CA ALA A 63 -20.06 -15.42 6.44
C ALA A 63 -21.28 -16.31 6.79
N PHE A 64 -22.12 -16.62 5.80
CA PHE A 64 -23.24 -17.52 5.97
C PHE A 64 -22.80 -18.92 6.45
N LYS A 65 -21.75 -19.48 5.84
CA LYS A 65 -21.21 -20.79 6.20
C LYS A 65 -20.67 -20.82 7.63
N LEU A 66 -20.02 -19.75 8.07
CA LEU A 66 -19.46 -19.62 9.41
C LEU A 66 -20.49 -19.15 10.45
N GLY A 67 -21.74 -18.85 10.03
CA GLY A 67 -22.84 -18.49 10.90
C GLY A 67 -22.71 -17.10 11.52
N ILE A 68 -22.07 -16.16 10.83
CA ILE A 68 -21.87 -14.77 11.28
C ILE A 68 -22.75 -13.79 10.51
N ASP A 69 -23.07 -12.64 11.14
CA ASP A 69 -23.71 -11.52 10.45
C ASP A 69 -22.79 -10.91 9.40
N PHE A 70 -23.38 -10.37 8.31
CA PHE A 70 -22.63 -9.82 7.21
C PHE A 70 -23.20 -8.48 6.73
N HIS A 71 -22.33 -7.48 6.61
CA HIS A 71 -22.65 -6.12 6.19
C HIS A 71 -21.95 -5.75 4.86
N VAL A 72 -22.52 -4.78 4.13
CA VAL A 72 -21.88 -4.17 2.97
C VAL A 72 -21.88 -2.66 3.17
N PHE A 73 -20.70 -2.05 3.19
CA PHE A 73 -20.55 -0.60 3.31
C PHE A 73 -20.14 0.00 1.98
N ASN A 74 -20.80 1.07 1.59
CA ASN A 74 -20.43 1.81 0.39
C ASN A 74 -19.45 2.93 0.75
N PHE A 75 -18.21 2.81 0.26
CA PHE A 75 -17.15 3.81 0.39
C PHE A 75 -16.64 4.29 -0.97
N SER A 76 -17.46 4.19 -2.03
CA SER A 76 -17.00 4.53 -3.39
C SER A 76 -16.59 6.00 -3.55
N ASP A 77 -17.33 6.92 -2.93
CA ASP A 77 -16.99 8.34 -3.00
C ASP A 77 -15.69 8.65 -2.24
N ASP A 78 -15.52 8.08 -1.03
CA ASP A 78 -14.30 8.20 -0.25
C ASP A 78 -13.11 7.55 -1.00
N PHE A 79 -13.30 6.38 -1.62
CA PHE A 79 -12.26 5.71 -2.39
C PHE A 79 -11.85 6.52 -3.63
N LYS A 80 -12.83 7.07 -4.34
CA LYS A 80 -12.56 7.96 -5.46
C LYS A 80 -11.71 9.14 -5.01
N HIS A 81 -12.11 9.83 -3.95
CA HIS A 81 -11.44 11.04 -3.47
C HIS A 81 -10.03 10.76 -2.93
N TYR A 82 -9.89 9.84 -1.95
CA TYR A 82 -8.61 9.61 -1.26
C TYR A 82 -7.64 8.73 -2.04
N VAL A 83 -8.14 7.83 -2.88
CA VAL A 83 -7.29 6.83 -3.53
C VAL A 83 -7.12 7.10 -5.02
N ILE A 84 -8.22 7.20 -5.77
CA ILE A 84 -8.14 7.33 -7.23
C ILE A 84 -7.67 8.74 -7.63
N ASP A 85 -8.27 9.79 -7.08
CA ASP A 85 -7.92 11.17 -7.44
C ASP A 85 -6.47 11.46 -6.99
N ASN A 86 -6.07 11.05 -5.77
CA ASN A 86 -4.67 11.14 -5.31
C ASN A 86 -3.69 10.38 -6.22
N PHE A 87 -4.06 9.19 -6.67
CA PHE A 87 -3.25 8.40 -7.61
C PHE A 87 -3.03 9.16 -8.93
N VAL A 88 -4.09 9.70 -9.50
CA VAL A 88 -4.02 10.46 -10.76
C VAL A 88 -3.19 11.74 -10.58
N ASP A 89 -3.47 12.52 -9.55
CA ASP A 89 -2.79 13.79 -9.29
C ASP A 89 -1.29 13.60 -9.04
N THR A 90 -0.91 12.56 -8.30
CA THR A 90 0.50 12.23 -8.06
C THR A 90 1.23 11.87 -9.36
N TYR A 91 0.60 11.09 -10.26
CA TYR A 91 1.18 10.79 -11.57
C TYR A 91 1.30 12.03 -12.46
N LEU A 92 0.27 12.88 -12.46
CA LEU A 92 0.29 14.15 -13.21
C LEU A 92 1.35 15.12 -12.68
N ALA A 93 1.65 15.08 -11.39
CA ALA A 93 2.76 15.81 -10.78
C ALA A 93 4.15 15.15 -10.98
N GLY A 94 4.23 14.06 -11.76
CA GLY A 94 5.49 13.37 -12.08
C GLY A 94 5.93 12.33 -11.03
N GLY A 95 5.17 12.15 -9.96
CA GLY A 95 5.42 11.18 -8.90
C GLY A 95 5.01 9.74 -9.27
N THR A 96 5.14 8.85 -8.31
CA THR A 96 4.70 7.45 -8.39
C THR A 96 3.99 7.12 -7.07
N PRO A 97 2.66 7.12 -7.00
CA PRO A 97 1.91 6.91 -5.75
C PRO A 97 1.87 5.45 -5.32
N ASN A 98 1.52 5.22 -4.05
CA ASN A 98 1.13 3.91 -3.56
C ASN A 98 -0.33 3.94 -3.06
N PRO A 99 -1.31 3.58 -3.91
CA PRO A 99 -2.73 3.69 -3.58
C PRO A 99 -3.16 2.75 -2.45
N CYS A 100 -2.42 1.66 -2.19
CA CYS A 100 -2.72 0.75 -1.07
C CYS A 100 -2.49 1.40 0.28
N ILE A 101 -1.49 2.29 0.41
CA ILE A 101 -1.23 3.06 1.62
C ILE A 101 -2.41 4.01 1.87
N GLU A 102 -2.85 4.76 0.87
CA GLU A 102 -3.99 5.68 0.98
C GLU A 102 -5.30 4.94 1.32
N CYS A 103 -5.54 3.79 0.69
CA CYS A 103 -6.68 2.93 1.01
C CYS A 103 -6.65 2.46 2.47
N ASN A 104 -5.50 2.01 2.96
CA ASN A 104 -5.34 1.60 4.34
C ASN A 104 -5.56 2.78 5.29
N LYS A 105 -4.88 3.93 5.05
CA LYS A 105 -4.92 5.13 5.87
C LYS A 105 -6.33 5.70 6.01
N HIS A 106 -7.04 5.89 4.89
CA HIS A 106 -8.29 6.64 4.86
C HIS A 106 -9.55 5.76 4.93
N LEU A 107 -9.51 4.55 4.37
CA LEU A 107 -10.70 3.71 4.32
C LEU A 107 -10.69 2.59 5.34
N LYS A 108 -9.69 1.67 5.27
CA LYS A 108 -9.71 0.47 6.09
C LYS A 108 -9.53 0.75 7.58
N PHE A 109 -8.58 1.62 7.94
CA PHE A 109 -8.28 1.90 9.34
C PHE A 109 -8.87 3.23 9.86
N ALA A 110 -9.50 4.04 9.00
CA ALA A 110 -10.26 5.21 9.40
C ALA A 110 -11.78 4.98 9.23
N LYS A 111 -12.30 5.08 8.00
CA LYS A 111 -13.76 5.00 7.75
C LYS A 111 -14.39 3.67 8.17
N PHE A 112 -13.73 2.53 7.92
CA PHE A 112 -14.24 1.23 8.33
C PHE A 112 -14.22 1.08 9.86
N TYR A 113 -13.15 1.54 10.53
CA TYR A 113 -13.09 1.56 11.98
C TYR A 113 -14.16 2.49 12.58
N GLU A 114 -14.34 3.70 12.05
CA GLU A 114 -15.42 4.61 12.47
C GLU A 114 -16.79 3.94 12.35
N ARG A 115 -17.05 3.24 11.23
CA ARG A 115 -18.30 2.52 11.03
C ARG A 115 -18.48 1.37 12.02
N ALA A 116 -17.44 0.60 12.30
CA ALA A 116 -17.44 -0.47 13.29
C ALA A 116 -17.80 0.07 14.69
N LYS A 117 -17.17 1.17 15.10
CA LYS A 117 -17.42 1.85 16.38
C LYS A 117 -18.85 2.33 16.51
N LEU A 118 -19.44 2.90 15.45
CA LEU A 118 -20.85 3.32 15.41
C LEU A 118 -21.83 2.14 15.54
N LEU A 119 -21.44 0.94 15.10
CA LEU A 119 -22.23 -0.29 15.22
C LEU A 119 -21.99 -1.04 16.54
N GLY A 120 -21.14 -0.51 17.42
CA GLY A 120 -20.87 -1.08 18.75
C GLY A 120 -19.88 -2.25 18.74
N PHE A 121 -18.97 -2.30 17.75
CA PHE A 121 -17.84 -3.23 17.75
C PHE A 121 -16.66 -2.63 18.51
N ASP A 122 -15.96 -3.47 19.28
CA ASP A 122 -14.80 -3.10 20.06
C ASP A 122 -13.53 -3.04 19.19
N HIS A 123 -13.45 -3.94 18.20
CA HIS A 123 -12.32 -4.09 17.31
C HIS A 123 -12.75 -4.22 15.84
N ILE A 124 -11.82 -3.92 14.96
CA ILE A 124 -11.84 -4.37 13.57
C ILE A 124 -10.77 -5.43 13.35
N ALA A 125 -10.94 -6.26 12.33
CA ALA A 125 -9.90 -7.20 11.92
C ALA A 125 -9.73 -7.22 10.40
N THR A 126 -8.53 -7.53 9.95
CA THR A 126 -8.21 -7.65 8.53
C THR A 126 -7.27 -8.84 8.28
N GLY A 127 -7.28 -9.35 7.05
CA GLY A 127 -6.36 -10.40 6.60
C GLY A 127 -4.96 -9.89 6.22
N HIS A 128 -4.45 -8.80 6.83
CA HIS A 128 -3.10 -8.33 6.56
C HIS A 128 -2.05 -9.19 7.27
N TYR A 129 -0.95 -9.42 6.58
CA TYR A 129 0.24 -10.07 7.11
C TYR A 129 1.13 -9.04 7.81
N ALA A 130 0.79 -8.74 9.04
CA ALA A 130 1.54 -7.93 9.99
C ALA A 130 1.09 -8.31 11.40
N ALA A 131 1.90 -8.04 12.41
CA ALA A 131 1.52 -8.29 13.79
C ALA A 131 1.54 -7.00 14.61
N ARG A 132 0.81 -6.98 15.72
CA ARG A 132 0.86 -5.89 16.69
C ARG A 132 1.23 -6.42 18.07
N GLU A 133 1.92 -5.60 18.82
CA GLU A 133 2.36 -5.94 20.17
C GLU A 133 2.19 -4.73 21.08
N TYR A 134 1.70 -4.93 22.31
CA TYR A 134 1.66 -3.86 23.30
C TYR A 134 2.93 -3.87 24.12
N ASP A 135 3.71 -2.79 24.04
CA ASP A 135 4.89 -2.59 24.88
C ASP A 135 4.50 -1.88 26.19
N ALA A 136 4.48 -2.63 27.27
CA ALA A 136 4.14 -2.13 28.59
C ALA A 136 5.13 -1.08 29.12
N ASN A 137 6.35 -1.03 28.62
CA ASN A 137 7.36 -0.07 29.06
C ASN A 137 7.11 1.32 28.49
N SER A 138 6.76 1.41 27.23
CA SER A 138 6.42 2.68 26.56
C SER A 138 4.92 3.02 26.65
N GLY A 139 4.07 2.05 26.99
CA GLY A 139 2.62 2.19 26.96
C GLY A 139 2.05 2.32 25.54
N ARG A 140 2.76 1.79 24.53
CA ARG A 140 2.40 1.95 23.12
C ARG A 140 2.16 0.61 22.43
N TRP A 141 1.30 0.65 21.43
CA TRP A 141 1.18 -0.44 20.47
C TRP A 141 2.28 -0.33 19.41
N LEU A 142 2.95 -1.43 19.16
CA LEU A 142 3.99 -1.55 18.14
C LEU A 142 3.44 -2.36 16.95
N LEU A 143 3.91 -2.02 15.75
CA LEU A 143 3.63 -2.76 14.52
C LEU A 143 4.85 -3.61 14.15
N LYS A 144 4.63 -4.89 13.89
CA LYS A 144 5.68 -5.85 13.55
C LYS A 144 5.49 -6.39 12.15
N ARG A 145 6.58 -6.73 11.52
CA ARG A 145 6.59 -7.49 10.27
C ARG A 145 6.00 -8.89 10.48
N SER A 146 5.41 -9.43 9.42
CA SER A 146 5.05 -10.84 9.39
C SER A 146 6.31 -11.72 9.35
N PRO A 147 6.30 -12.91 10.00
CA PRO A 147 7.34 -13.92 9.84
C PRO A 147 7.44 -14.44 8.40
N ASP A 148 6.32 -14.49 7.67
CA ASP A 148 6.32 -14.72 6.21
C ASP A 148 6.74 -13.45 5.47
N ARG A 149 8.06 -13.28 5.30
CA ARG A 149 8.64 -12.10 4.63
C ARG A 149 8.18 -11.92 3.19
N SER A 150 7.78 -12.99 2.52
CA SER A 150 7.27 -12.93 1.15
C SER A 150 5.86 -12.33 1.06
N LYS A 151 5.15 -12.31 2.20
CA LYS A 151 3.79 -11.79 2.34
C LYS A 151 3.69 -10.57 3.24
N ASP A 152 4.79 -10.17 3.89
CA ASP A 152 4.81 -9.05 4.83
C ASP A 152 4.19 -7.77 4.25
N GLN A 153 3.16 -7.26 4.93
CA GLN A 153 2.41 -6.08 4.52
C GLN A 153 2.61 -4.90 5.49
N SER A 154 3.55 -4.99 6.41
CA SER A 154 3.86 -3.93 7.36
C SER A 154 4.22 -2.59 6.68
N TYR A 155 4.82 -2.66 5.48
CA TYR A 155 5.12 -1.49 4.65
C TYR A 155 3.90 -0.62 4.36
N VAL A 156 2.75 -1.21 4.03
CA VAL A 156 1.54 -0.44 3.70
C VAL A 156 0.70 -0.06 4.92
N LEU A 157 1.20 -0.37 6.12
CA LEU A 157 0.53 -0.11 7.41
C LEU A 157 1.26 0.92 8.28
N TYR A 158 2.41 1.44 7.85
CA TYR A 158 3.23 2.36 8.65
C TYR A 158 2.49 3.61 9.14
N SER A 159 1.44 4.01 8.43
CA SER A 159 0.64 5.20 8.73
C SER A 159 -0.43 5.00 9.81
N MET A 160 -0.54 3.81 10.40
CA MET A 160 -1.51 3.54 11.46
C MET A 160 -1.21 4.35 12.72
N THR A 161 -2.24 4.94 13.30
CA THR A 161 -2.18 5.63 14.59
C THR A 161 -2.22 4.66 15.76
N GLN A 162 -1.87 5.13 16.96
CA GLN A 162 -1.96 4.34 18.19
C GLN A 162 -3.40 3.87 18.46
N GLU A 163 -4.42 4.71 18.24
CA GLU A 163 -5.83 4.32 18.38
C GLU A 163 -6.20 3.20 17.40
N GLN A 164 -5.76 3.32 16.14
CA GLN A 164 -6.02 2.31 15.12
C GLN A 164 -5.34 0.98 15.46
N LEU A 165 -4.07 1.00 15.91
CA LEU A 165 -3.37 -0.21 16.33
C LEU A 165 -4.01 -0.87 17.54
N ALA A 166 -4.47 -0.07 18.53
CA ALA A 166 -5.13 -0.59 19.72
C ALA A 166 -6.41 -1.38 19.40
N HIS A 167 -7.13 -0.99 18.34
CA HIS A 167 -8.44 -1.56 18.01
C HIS A 167 -8.43 -2.41 16.72
N THR A 168 -7.25 -2.74 16.15
CA THR A 168 -7.16 -3.58 14.96
C THR A 168 -6.51 -4.92 15.28
N LEU A 169 -7.14 -6.02 14.85
CA LEU A 169 -6.60 -7.37 14.94
C LEU A 169 -6.07 -7.82 13.57
N PHE A 170 -4.96 -8.55 13.58
CA PHE A 170 -4.35 -9.18 12.41
C PHE A 170 -4.24 -10.71 12.63
N PRO A 171 -5.36 -11.46 12.55
CA PRO A 171 -5.38 -12.86 12.97
C PRO A 171 -4.41 -13.76 12.19
N VAL A 172 -4.15 -13.44 10.91
CA VAL A 172 -3.22 -14.19 10.05
C VAL A 172 -1.79 -13.63 10.06
N GLY A 173 -1.55 -12.55 10.79
CA GLY A 173 -0.31 -11.76 10.72
C GLY A 173 0.95 -12.51 11.12
N GLU A 174 0.85 -13.46 12.04
CA GLU A 174 1.96 -14.27 12.52
C GLU A 174 2.03 -15.68 11.88
N MET A 175 1.26 -15.90 10.78
CA MET A 175 1.17 -17.18 10.11
C MET A 175 1.82 -17.15 8.74
N HIS A 176 2.36 -18.30 8.31
CA HIS A 176 2.79 -18.51 6.93
C HIS A 176 1.60 -18.79 6.02
N LYS A 177 1.68 -18.37 4.76
CA LYS A 177 0.60 -18.48 3.78
C LYS A 177 0.11 -19.92 3.58
N ASP A 178 1.02 -20.89 3.59
CA ASP A 178 0.66 -22.30 3.42
C ASP A 178 -0.27 -22.77 4.53
N LYS A 179 0.01 -22.38 5.78
CA LYS A 179 -0.85 -22.72 6.92
C LYS A 179 -2.24 -22.09 6.80
N ILE A 180 -2.33 -20.86 6.26
CA ILE A 180 -3.62 -20.20 6.00
C ILE A 180 -4.43 -20.99 4.98
N ARG A 181 -3.80 -21.50 3.93
CA ARG A 181 -4.46 -22.35 2.92
C ARG A 181 -4.92 -23.68 3.51
N ASP A 182 -4.09 -24.34 4.32
CA ASP A 182 -4.48 -25.55 5.04
C ASP A 182 -5.75 -25.35 5.86
N ILE A 183 -5.81 -24.26 6.66
CA ILE A 183 -7.00 -23.92 7.47
C ILE A 183 -8.21 -23.68 6.58
N ALA A 184 -8.05 -22.99 5.45
CA ALA A 184 -9.14 -22.74 4.53
C ALA A 184 -9.69 -24.03 3.92
N GLU A 185 -8.83 -24.97 3.53
CA GLU A 185 -9.19 -26.30 2.99
C GLU A 185 -9.86 -27.17 4.06
N GLU A 186 -9.28 -27.30 5.24
CA GLU A 186 -9.83 -28.06 6.38
C GLU A 186 -11.26 -27.61 6.73
N ASN A 187 -11.50 -26.28 6.65
CA ASN A 187 -12.82 -25.69 6.87
C ASN A 187 -13.69 -25.62 5.61
N LYS A 188 -13.20 -26.16 4.49
CA LYS A 188 -13.89 -26.20 3.18
C LYS A 188 -14.40 -24.80 2.74
N LEU A 189 -13.62 -23.73 2.99
CA LEU A 189 -13.96 -22.39 2.55
C LEU A 189 -13.96 -22.33 1.02
N ILE A 190 -14.96 -21.69 0.42
CA ILE A 190 -15.18 -21.68 -1.03
C ILE A 190 -14.03 -21.02 -1.80
N ASN A 191 -13.28 -20.15 -1.14
CA ASN A 191 -12.19 -19.35 -1.69
C ASN A 191 -10.79 -19.87 -1.29
N ALA A 192 -10.66 -21.12 -0.83
CA ALA A 192 -9.38 -21.71 -0.44
C ALA A 192 -8.34 -21.68 -1.58
N ASP A 193 -8.77 -21.96 -2.81
CA ASP A 193 -7.91 -21.99 -4.01
C ASP A 193 -7.79 -20.62 -4.73
N LYS A 194 -8.45 -19.57 -4.20
CA LYS A 194 -8.46 -18.25 -4.84
C LYS A 194 -7.04 -17.66 -4.86
N PRO A 195 -6.54 -17.20 -6.04
CA PRO A 195 -5.23 -16.57 -6.12
C PRO A 195 -5.21 -15.25 -5.36
N ASP A 196 -4.01 -14.89 -4.85
CA ASP A 196 -3.81 -13.59 -4.22
C ASP A 196 -3.94 -12.45 -5.23
N SER A 197 -4.45 -11.30 -4.80
CA SER A 197 -4.43 -10.09 -5.63
C SER A 197 -2.99 -9.66 -5.88
N GLN A 198 -2.61 -9.51 -7.17
CA GLN A 198 -1.22 -9.27 -7.58
C GLN A 198 -0.93 -7.79 -7.88
N ASP A 199 -1.97 -6.97 -8.12
CA ASP A 199 -1.81 -5.58 -8.61
C ASP A 199 -2.81 -4.63 -7.95
N ILE A 200 -2.78 -3.36 -8.38
CA ILE A 200 -3.71 -2.32 -7.92
C ILE A 200 -5.13 -2.73 -8.27
N CYS A 201 -5.99 -2.85 -7.25
CA CYS A 201 -7.32 -3.45 -7.37
C CYS A 201 -8.24 -2.76 -8.39
N PHE A 202 -8.06 -1.46 -8.64
CA PHE A 202 -8.85 -0.70 -9.62
C PHE A 202 -8.17 -0.55 -11.00
N ILE A 203 -6.99 -1.16 -11.21
CA ILE A 203 -6.27 -1.24 -12.50
C ILE A 203 -5.80 -2.69 -12.72
N PRO A 204 -6.73 -3.64 -12.91
CA PRO A 204 -6.42 -5.06 -12.92
C PRO A 204 -5.62 -5.52 -14.16
N ASP A 205 -5.55 -4.69 -15.19
CA ASP A 205 -4.76 -4.92 -16.40
C ASP A 205 -3.33 -4.33 -16.32
N GLY A 206 -3.02 -3.60 -15.23
CA GLY A 206 -1.74 -2.96 -15.02
C GLY A 206 -1.48 -1.76 -15.95
N ASP A 207 -2.45 -1.31 -16.75
CA ASP A 207 -2.30 -0.16 -17.64
C ASP A 207 -2.60 1.17 -16.91
N TYR A 208 -1.68 1.58 -16.03
CA TYR A 208 -1.80 2.81 -15.26
C TYR A 208 -1.92 4.06 -16.15
N ALA A 209 -1.15 4.10 -17.23
CA ALA A 209 -1.16 5.25 -18.14
C ALA A 209 -2.46 5.34 -18.92
N GLY A 210 -2.98 4.21 -19.41
CA GLY A 210 -4.30 4.14 -20.05
C GLY A 210 -5.43 4.54 -19.12
N PHE A 211 -5.37 4.13 -17.85
CA PHE A 211 -6.34 4.54 -16.83
C PHE A 211 -6.35 6.06 -16.60
N ILE A 212 -5.16 6.68 -16.51
CA ILE A 212 -5.02 8.13 -16.32
C ILE A 212 -5.47 8.87 -17.59
N THR A 213 -5.05 8.40 -18.77
CA THR A 213 -5.42 9.00 -20.06
C THR A 213 -6.94 9.02 -20.29
N LYS A 214 -7.65 7.95 -19.93
CA LYS A 214 -9.13 7.92 -20.03
C LYS A 214 -9.81 8.98 -19.16
N ARG A 215 -9.21 9.39 -18.04
CA ARG A 215 -9.77 10.38 -17.11
C ARG A 215 -9.37 11.81 -17.41
N CYS A 216 -8.13 12.03 -17.83
CA CYS A 216 -7.53 13.36 -17.95
C CYS A 216 -7.18 13.75 -19.40
N GLY A 217 -7.45 12.85 -20.35
CA GLY A 217 -7.07 13.05 -21.75
C GLY A 217 -5.61 12.70 -22.03
N GLU A 218 -5.27 12.74 -23.32
CA GLU A 218 -3.90 12.47 -23.81
C GLU A 218 -2.91 13.48 -23.23
N GLN A 219 -1.74 12.97 -22.81
CA GLN A 219 -0.65 13.79 -22.31
C GLN A 219 0.21 14.31 -23.45
N GLN A 220 0.71 15.53 -23.33
CA GLN A 220 1.58 16.13 -24.35
C GLN A 220 2.88 15.34 -24.47
N SER A 221 3.29 15.06 -25.72
CA SER A 221 4.63 14.54 -25.99
C SER A 221 5.68 15.61 -25.73
N GLY A 222 6.84 15.20 -25.22
CA GLY A 222 7.97 16.10 -24.96
C GLY A 222 9.30 15.43 -25.34
N ASP A 223 10.38 16.08 -24.96
CA ASP A 223 11.71 15.60 -25.33
C ASP A 223 12.26 14.58 -24.30
N ILE A 224 12.94 13.58 -24.82
CA ILE A 224 13.81 12.70 -24.02
C ILE A 224 15.22 13.23 -24.17
N VAL A 225 15.88 13.55 -23.06
CA VAL A 225 17.22 14.13 -23.03
C VAL A 225 18.13 13.38 -22.06
N LEU A 226 19.44 13.43 -22.27
CA LEU A 226 20.43 13.05 -21.27
C LEU A 226 20.55 14.12 -20.19
N SER A 227 21.23 13.79 -19.08
CA SER A 227 21.52 14.71 -17.97
C SER A 227 22.30 15.95 -18.43
N ASP A 228 23.08 15.86 -19.50
CA ASP A 228 23.82 16.98 -20.13
C ASP A 228 22.96 17.82 -21.11
N GLY A 229 21.69 17.47 -21.30
CA GLY A 229 20.77 18.14 -22.22
C GLY A 229 20.76 17.58 -23.64
N THR A 230 21.60 16.59 -23.98
CA THR A 230 21.63 15.97 -25.31
C THR A 230 20.28 15.31 -25.60
N LYS A 231 19.65 15.69 -26.72
CA LYS A 231 18.36 15.16 -27.13
C LYS A 231 18.48 13.77 -27.73
N LEU A 232 17.69 12.84 -27.20
CA LEU A 232 17.66 11.43 -27.64
C LEU A 232 16.43 11.08 -28.48
N GLY A 233 15.30 11.79 -28.25
CA GLY A 233 14.04 11.49 -28.91
C GLY A 233 12.85 12.21 -28.29
N LYS A 234 11.68 11.59 -28.43
CA LYS A 234 10.43 12.11 -27.84
C LYS A 234 9.73 11.06 -27.01
N HIS A 235 9.16 11.47 -25.89
CA HIS A 235 8.27 10.63 -25.07
C HIS A 235 6.79 10.88 -25.43
N LYS A 236 5.93 9.94 -25.08
CA LYS A 236 4.48 9.95 -25.35
C LYS A 236 3.62 10.48 -24.17
N GLY A 237 4.23 11.24 -23.28
CA GLY A 237 3.64 11.72 -22.01
C GLY A 237 4.41 11.15 -20.81
N LEU A 238 4.73 12.01 -19.81
CA LEU A 238 5.56 11.66 -18.66
C LEU A 238 4.93 10.60 -17.75
N ILE A 239 3.60 10.43 -17.79
CA ILE A 239 2.86 9.41 -17.02
C ILE A 239 3.24 7.97 -17.42
N HIS A 240 3.76 7.74 -18.61
CA HIS A 240 4.15 6.42 -19.11
C HIS A 240 5.50 5.93 -18.58
N TYR A 241 6.19 6.73 -17.77
CA TYR A 241 7.56 6.43 -17.34
C TYR A 241 7.67 6.47 -15.81
N THR A 242 8.57 5.63 -15.28
CA THR A 242 8.88 5.54 -13.85
C THR A 242 10.38 5.68 -13.63
N ILE A 243 10.78 6.34 -12.54
CA ILE A 243 12.19 6.49 -12.16
C ILE A 243 12.85 5.10 -12.03
N GLY A 244 14.02 4.95 -12.64
CA GLY A 244 14.77 3.69 -12.73
C GLY A 244 14.33 2.76 -13.87
N GLN A 245 13.31 3.14 -14.67
CA GLN A 245 12.87 2.36 -15.82
C GLN A 245 13.95 2.32 -16.89
N ARG A 246 14.26 1.11 -17.41
CA ARG A 246 15.21 0.87 -18.50
C ARG A 246 14.50 0.46 -19.79
N LYS A 247 13.55 -0.48 -19.69
CA LYS A 247 12.86 -1.06 -20.86
C LYS A 247 11.61 -0.26 -21.22
N GLY A 248 11.21 -0.29 -22.50
CA GLY A 248 9.97 0.34 -22.96
C GLY A 248 10.04 1.85 -23.13
N VAL A 249 11.21 2.48 -23.00
CA VAL A 249 11.41 3.93 -23.24
C VAL A 249 11.44 4.26 -24.73
N GLY A 250 11.83 3.30 -25.57
CA GLY A 250 11.87 3.50 -27.04
C GLY A 250 13.11 4.23 -27.55
N ILE A 251 14.18 4.29 -26.74
CA ILE A 251 15.45 4.91 -27.10
C ILE A 251 16.50 3.83 -27.36
N SER A 252 17.27 3.99 -28.45
CA SER A 252 18.47 3.21 -28.73
C SER A 252 19.70 4.07 -28.44
N TYR A 253 20.61 3.55 -27.62
CA TYR A 253 21.85 4.22 -27.24
C TYR A 253 22.98 3.22 -27.10
N SER A 254 24.23 3.67 -27.13
CA SER A 254 25.44 2.81 -27.09
C SER A 254 25.56 2.00 -25.78
N GLU A 255 24.99 2.49 -24.70
CA GLU A 255 24.97 1.86 -23.38
C GLU A 255 23.55 1.91 -22.74
N PRO A 256 23.26 1.07 -21.73
CA PRO A 256 21.96 1.08 -21.09
C PRO A 256 21.67 2.41 -20.39
N LEU A 257 20.54 3.03 -20.75
CA LEU A 257 20.04 4.24 -20.11
C LEU A 257 18.83 3.92 -19.23
N PHE A 258 18.68 4.73 -18.18
CA PHE A 258 17.61 4.65 -17.20
C PHE A 258 16.90 6.00 -17.06
N VAL A 259 15.65 5.98 -16.72
CA VAL A 259 14.92 7.19 -16.34
C VAL A 259 15.46 7.70 -15.00
N ILE A 260 16.03 8.90 -15.01
CA ILE A 260 16.62 9.54 -13.81
C ILE A 260 15.58 10.42 -13.14
N THR A 261 14.92 11.30 -13.91
CA THR A 261 13.89 12.19 -13.38
C THR A 261 12.93 12.63 -14.48
N LYS A 262 11.83 13.21 -14.08
CA LYS A 262 10.83 13.86 -14.92
C LYS A 262 10.88 15.36 -14.65
N ASP A 263 11.29 16.13 -15.64
CA ASP A 263 11.25 17.60 -15.61
C ASP A 263 9.85 18.04 -16.05
N MET A 264 9.00 18.27 -15.06
CA MET A 264 7.59 18.63 -15.28
C MET A 264 7.44 20.04 -15.84
N GLU A 265 8.34 20.95 -15.51
CA GLU A 265 8.31 22.34 -15.95
C GLU A 265 8.55 22.46 -17.45
N HIS A 266 9.53 21.71 -17.99
CA HIS A 266 9.90 21.75 -19.39
C HIS A 266 9.36 20.56 -20.19
N ASN A 267 8.53 19.71 -19.59
CA ASN A 267 7.98 18.50 -20.19
C ASN A 267 9.06 17.61 -20.80
N ARG A 268 10.08 17.24 -20.00
CA ARG A 268 11.23 16.43 -20.44
C ARG A 268 11.38 15.17 -19.61
N LEU A 269 11.72 14.07 -20.28
CA LEU A 269 12.16 12.84 -19.62
C LEU A 269 13.69 12.82 -19.62
N ILE A 270 14.30 12.87 -18.43
CA ILE A 270 15.75 12.87 -18.28
C ILE A 270 16.23 11.44 -18.11
N MET A 271 17.11 11.03 -19.01
CA MET A 271 17.75 9.72 -19.01
C MET A 271 19.22 9.87 -18.60
N GLY A 272 19.75 8.85 -17.94
CA GLY A 272 21.15 8.80 -17.55
C GLY A 272 21.68 7.38 -17.44
N LYS A 273 22.95 7.24 -17.08
CA LYS A 273 23.63 5.98 -16.89
C LYS A 273 23.21 5.30 -15.58
N ALA A 274 23.68 4.08 -15.37
CA ALA A 274 23.30 3.26 -14.23
C ALA A 274 23.70 3.85 -12.87
N ASP A 275 24.82 4.58 -12.81
CA ASP A 275 25.32 5.25 -11.62
C ASP A 275 24.48 6.49 -11.24
N GLU A 276 23.92 7.18 -12.22
CA GLU A 276 23.06 8.35 -12.01
C GLU A 276 21.69 8.03 -11.39
N VAL A 277 21.30 6.75 -11.32
CA VAL A 277 20.03 6.31 -10.72
C VAL A 277 20.09 6.26 -9.19
N TYR A 278 21.30 6.35 -8.62
CA TYR A 278 21.53 6.24 -7.19
C TYR A 278 21.49 7.60 -6.50
N SER A 279 21.04 7.62 -5.26
CA SER A 279 21.03 8.81 -4.40
C SER A 279 21.44 8.43 -2.99
N ASP A 280 22.22 9.31 -2.34
CA ASP A 280 22.68 9.11 -0.97
C ASP A 280 21.61 9.48 0.07
N SER A 281 20.59 10.22 -0.34
CA SER A 281 19.57 10.71 0.60
C SER A 281 18.23 10.98 -0.08
N LEU A 282 17.21 11.13 0.75
CA LEU A 282 15.88 11.62 0.38
C LEU A 282 15.29 12.46 1.52
N VAL A 283 14.30 13.27 1.20
CA VAL A 283 13.44 13.96 2.17
C VAL A 283 12.06 13.31 2.15
N ALA A 284 11.51 13.05 3.33
CA ALA A 284 10.14 12.57 3.47
C ALA A 284 9.29 13.55 4.29
N GLY A 285 8.03 13.68 3.88
CA GLY A 285 6.97 14.41 4.57
C GLY A 285 5.82 13.51 4.98
N ASP A 286 4.77 14.05 5.58
CA ASP A 286 3.65 13.27 6.12
C ASP A 286 4.13 12.10 6.99
N VAL A 287 5.10 12.36 7.86
CA VAL A 287 5.77 11.32 8.62
C VAL A 287 4.90 10.88 9.79
N ASN A 288 4.71 9.57 9.92
CA ASN A 288 4.12 8.93 11.08
C ASN A 288 5.15 8.06 11.79
N PHE A 289 5.25 8.18 13.12
CA PHE A 289 6.06 7.30 13.96
C PHE A 289 5.15 6.46 14.86
N ILE A 290 5.51 5.19 15.05
CA ILE A 290 4.72 4.22 15.84
C ILE A 290 5.20 4.17 17.30
N PRO A 291 6.51 3.96 17.60
CA PRO A 291 6.98 3.82 18.98
C PRO A 291 7.10 5.15 19.75
N PHE A 292 7.01 6.29 19.10
CA PHE A 292 7.03 7.64 19.70
C PHE A 292 6.26 8.63 18.81
N ASP A 293 5.93 9.82 19.34
CA ASP A 293 5.12 10.80 18.60
C ASP A 293 5.96 11.66 17.64
N THR A 294 7.18 11.99 18.04
CA THR A 294 8.05 12.92 17.28
C THR A 294 9.49 12.47 17.37
N LEU A 295 10.20 12.54 16.25
CA LEU A 295 11.63 12.34 16.20
C LEU A 295 12.33 13.64 16.64
N THR A 296 13.08 13.60 17.73
CA THR A 296 13.82 14.77 18.27
C THR A 296 15.32 14.72 17.99
N GLU A 297 15.86 13.52 17.80
CA GLU A 297 17.27 13.25 17.52
C GLU A 297 17.42 12.25 16.37
N PRO A 298 18.53 12.26 15.63
CA PRO A 298 18.78 11.28 14.58
C PRO A 298 18.77 9.85 15.10
N ILE A 299 18.13 8.94 14.35
CA ILE A 299 18.13 7.51 14.64
C ILE A 299 18.77 6.71 13.49
N THR A 300 19.50 5.66 13.84
CA THR A 300 19.99 4.67 12.86
C THR A 300 19.02 3.51 12.77
N CYS A 301 18.63 3.16 11.54
CA CYS A 301 17.65 2.12 11.28
C CYS A 301 17.85 1.54 9.87
N THR A 302 16.91 0.72 9.41
CA THR A 302 16.82 0.35 7.99
C THR A 302 15.59 0.97 7.35
N ALA A 303 15.63 1.19 6.03
CA ALA A 303 14.50 1.74 5.29
C ALA A 303 14.21 0.95 4.02
N GLN A 304 12.93 0.92 3.64
CA GLN A 304 12.47 0.49 2.33
C GLN A 304 11.82 1.67 1.62
N THR A 305 12.18 1.94 0.37
CA THR A 305 11.59 3.00 -0.46
C THR A 305 10.58 2.47 -1.48
N ARG A 306 10.36 1.17 -1.50
CA ARG A 306 9.33 0.46 -2.28
C ARG A 306 8.92 -0.82 -1.56
N TYR A 307 7.69 -1.23 -1.79
CA TYR A 307 7.18 -2.52 -1.30
C TYR A 307 8.04 -3.68 -1.81
N HIS A 308 8.33 -4.65 -0.94
CA HIS A 308 9.22 -5.80 -1.19
C HIS A 308 10.68 -5.48 -1.57
N GLN A 309 11.14 -4.26 -1.34
CA GLN A 309 12.56 -3.94 -1.50
C GLN A 309 13.38 -4.47 -0.32
N LYS A 310 14.66 -4.75 -0.56
CA LYS A 310 15.59 -5.05 0.54
C LYS A 310 15.77 -3.84 1.44
N ASP A 311 15.91 -4.11 2.72
CA ASP A 311 16.24 -3.10 3.72
C ASP A 311 17.59 -2.45 3.42
N ALA A 312 17.64 -1.13 3.46
CA ALA A 312 18.85 -0.34 3.32
C ALA A 312 19.17 0.36 4.65
N GLU A 313 20.41 0.22 5.15
CA GLU A 313 20.86 0.93 6.36
C GLU A 313 20.84 2.43 6.12
N CYS A 314 20.28 3.20 7.07
CA CYS A 314 20.17 4.63 6.97
C CYS A 314 20.15 5.33 8.34
N THR A 315 20.36 6.64 8.31
CA THR A 315 20.10 7.54 9.43
C THR A 315 18.92 8.43 9.07
N VAL A 316 17.92 8.50 9.94
CA VAL A 316 16.76 9.38 9.82
C VAL A 316 16.97 10.54 10.78
N SER A 317 17.04 11.74 10.23
CA SER A 317 17.27 12.98 11.00
C SER A 317 16.06 13.89 10.94
N PRO A 318 15.63 14.49 12.07
CA PRO A 318 14.52 15.43 12.06
C PRO A 318 14.89 16.69 11.25
N MET A 319 13.91 17.22 10.53
CA MET A 319 13.98 18.49 9.83
C MET A 319 12.88 19.43 10.37
N ASN A 320 12.92 20.68 9.91
CA ASN A 320 11.81 21.61 10.16
C ASN A 320 10.52 21.12 9.49
N ASP A 321 9.38 21.61 9.97
CA ASP A 321 8.05 21.36 9.42
C ASP A 321 7.62 19.88 9.42
N GLY A 322 8.07 19.09 10.42
CA GLY A 322 7.69 17.69 10.57
C GLY A 322 8.23 16.75 9.49
N LYS A 323 9.17 17.22 8.67
CA LYS A 323 9.87 16.41 7.67
C LYS A 323 11.06 15.70 8.29
N VAL A 324 11.58 14.71 7.56
CA VAL A 324 12.82 14.01 7.90
C VAL A 324 13.75 13.93 6.71
N LEU A 325 15.06 14.04 6.99
CA LEU A 325 16.11 13.69 6.05
C LEU A 325 16.52 12.23 6.30
N VAL A 326 16.49 11.43 5.28
CA VAL A 326 16.97 10.03 5.30
C VAL A 326 18.28 9.99 4.55
N THR A 327 19.37 9.65 5.23
CA THR A 327 20.71 9.50 4.62
C THR A 327 21.07 8.01 4.63
N PHE A 328 21.27 7.43 3.45
CA PHE A 328 21.62 6.03 3.30
C PHE A 328 23.12 5.81 3.53
N LYS A 329 23.47 4.67 4.10
CA LYS A 329 24.88 4.27 4.28
C LYS A 329 25.56 3.97 2.93
N GLU A 330 24.81 3.35 2.03
CA GLU A 330 25.22 3.08 0.66
C GLU A 330 24.22 3.75 -0.30
N PRO A 331 24.66 4.29 -1.45
CA PRO A 331 23.75 4.92 -2.39
C PRO A 331 22.55 4.04 -2.78
N HIS A 332 21.35 4.57 -2.68
CA HIS A 332 20.10 3.85 -2.86
C HIS A 332 19.51 4.09 -4.25
N LYS A 333 19.05 3.00 -4.89
CA LYS A 333 18.63 3.03 -6.29
C LYS A 333 17.19 3.49 -6.47
N ALA A 334 16.99 4.39 -7.46
CA ALA A 334 15.68 4.70 -8.04
C ALA A 334 14.65 5.19 -7.01
N ILE A 335 15.04 6.14 -6.17
CA ILE A 335 14.15 6.83 -5.24
C ILE A 335 13.10 7.61 -6.06
N SER A 336 11.83 7.39 -5.78
CA SER A 336 10.73 7.97 -6.55
C SER A 336 9.84 8.84 -5.66
N LYS A 337 9.63 10.09 -6.05
CA LYS A 337 8.68 10.99 -5.40
C LYS A 337 7.27 10.39 -5.38
N GLY A 338 6.55 10.61 -4.28
CA GLY A 338 5.20 10.08 -4.09
C GLY A 338 5.14 8.64 -3.59
N GLN A 339 6.27 7.88 -3.63
CA GLN A 339 6.37 6.61 -2.92
C GLN A 339 6.56 6.82 -1.42
N ALA A 340 6.25 5.80 -0.62
CA ALA A 340 6.59 5.83 0.78
C ALA A 340 8.04 5.42 1.03
N VAL A 341 8.64 5.99 2.07
CA VAL A 341 9.79 5.40 2.76
C VAL A 341 9.32 4.90 4.11
N VAL A 342 9.62 3.63 4.44
CA VAL A 342 9.21 3.00 5.70
C VAL A 342 10.44 2.55 6.47
N PHE A 343 10.49 2.92 7.75
CA PHE A 343 11.63 2.72 8.65
C PHE A 343 11.40 1.51 9.54
N TYR A 344 12.47 0.72 9.74
CA TYR A 344 12.42 -0.50 10.54
C TYR A 344 13.58 -0.59 11.52
N ASN A 345 13.30 -1.15 12.69
CA ASN A 345 14.31 -1.63 13.62
C ASN A 345 14.11 -3.13 13.85
N GLY A 346 14.87 -3.96 13.15
CA GLY A 346 14.64 -5.40 13.11
C GLY A 346 13.23 -5.75 12.60
N GLU A 347 12.44 -6.34 13.49
CA GLU A 347 11.06 -6.76 13.19
C GLU A 347 10.03 -5.62 13.31
N TYR A 348 10.37 -4.52 13.96
CA TYR A 348 9.43 -3.45 14.28
C TYR A 348 9.46 -2.34 13.24
N VAL A 349 8.27 -1.87 12.87
CA VAL A 349 8.10 -0.66 12.09
C VAL A 349 8.28 0.55 13.01
N ILE A 350 9.27 1.38 12.74
CA ILE A 350 9.46 2.65 13.46
C ILE A 350 8.45 3.69 12.95
N GLY A 351 8.20 3.69 11.65
CA GLY A 351 7.33 4.66 10.99
C GLY A 351 7.62 4.76 9.51
N GLY A 352 7.22 5.87 8.91
CA GLY A 352 7.48 6.15 7.51
C GLY A 352 6.90 7.49 7.09
N GLY A 353 7.07 7.83 5.82
CA GLY A 353 6.55 9.06 5.23
C GLY A 353 6.53 9.01 3.72
N THR A 354 5.99 10.05 3.09
CA THR A 354 5.94 10.20 1.63
C THR A 354 7.22 10.87 1.13
N ILE A 355 7.89 10.29 0.14
CA ILE A 355 9.10 10.83 -0.51
C ILE A 355 8.73 12.07 -1.33
N LEU A 356 9.43 13.19 -1.08
CA LEU A 356 9.19 14.52 -1.66
C LEU A 356 10.05 14.83 -2.90
#